data_a631f439a383ec55a2ba84101d017f89
#
_entry.id   a631f439a383ec55a2ba84101d017f89
#
_cell.length_a   1.000
_cell.length_b   1.000
_cell.length_c   1.000
_cell.angle_alpha   90.00
_cell.angle_beta   90.00
_cell.angle_gamma   90.00
#
_symmetry.space_group_name_H-M   'P 1'
#
loop_
_entity.id
_entity.type
_entity.pdbx_description
1 polymer ?
#
loop_
_entity_poly.entity_id
_entity_poly.type
_entity_poly.pdbx_seq_one_letter_code
_entity_poly.pdbx_strand_id
1 'polypeptide(L)'
;MKKLLAVLLAVIMVLGLAACKPGDSGDKNKNKGEISVLYYSFSDAYISTVRTAMDKILTDGGYTFNDYDANGNQTTQTEQVQTALAKGCSMLIVNVVDTGSDDAAQNIINLAK
;
A
#
# COMPACT_ATOMS: atom_id res chain seq x y z
N MET A 1 52.99 -15.97 -17.55
CA MET A 1 51.96 -16.00 -16.48
C MET A 1 51.20 -14.69 -16.28
N LYS A 2 51.89 -13.55 -16.24
CA LYS A 2 51.18 -12.23 -16.06
C LYS A 2 50.18 -11.88 -17.16
N LYS A 3 50.44 -12.27 -18.41
CA LYS A 3 49.53 -12.02 -19.55
C LYS A 3 48.31 -12.94 -19.56
N LEU A 4 48.43 -14.16 -19.09
CA LEU A 4 47.32 -15.11 -18.96
C LEU A 4 46.36 -14.71 -17.84
N LEU A 5 46.87 -14.14 -16.75
CA LEU A 5 46.07 -13.66 -15.64
C LEU A 5 45.22 -12.44 -16.04
N ALA A 6 45.77 -11.53 -16.86
CA ALA A 6 45.06 -10.38 -17.36
C ALA A 6 43.90 -10.75 -18.33
N VAL A 7 44.11 -11.78 -19.17
CA VAL A 7 43.07 -12.28 -20.10
C VAL A 7 41.96 -12.99 -19.31
N LEU A 8 42.30 -13.74 -18.24
CA LEU A 8 41.30 -14.40 -17.39
C LEU A 8 40.43 -13.38 -16.62
N LEU A 9 41.03 -12.31 -16.14
CA LEU A 9 40.30 -11.22 -15.48
C LEU A 9 39.39 -10.46 -16.44
N ALA A 10 39.82 -10.26 -17.69
CA ALA A 10 39.00 -9.61 -18.72
C ALA A 10 37.79 -10.47 -19.14
N VAL A 11 37.97 -11.81 -19.20
CA VAL A 11 36.86 -12.74 -19.49
C VAL A 11 35.82 -12.78 -18.37
N ILE A 12 36.23 -12.68 -17.12
CA ILE A 12 35.32 -12.64 -15.99
C ILE A 12 34.50 -11.33 -15.97
N MET A 13 35.09 -10.20 -16.38
CA MET A 13 34.35 -8.94 -16.48
C MET A 13 33.30 -8.95 -17.61
N VAL A 14 33.54 -9.65 -18.72
CA VAL A 14 32.58 -9.72 -19.82
C VAL A 14 31.40 -10.63 -19.50
N LEU A 15 31.59 -11.66 -18.68
CA LEU A 15 30.51 -12.54 -18.21
C LEU A 15 29.64 -11.90 -17.11
N GLY A 16 30.10 -10.87 -16.43
CA GLY A 16 29.33 -10.15 -15.42
C GLY A 16 28.28 -9.17 -15.95
N LEU A 17 28.34 -8.81 -17.22
CA LEU A 17 27.42 -7.85 -17.86
C LEU A 17 26.17 -8.48 -18.46
N ALA A 18 26.07 -9.80 -18.50
CA ALA A 18 24.90 -10.51 -19.07
C ALA A 18 23.82 -10.82 -18.02
N ALA A 19 24.00 -10.46 -16.75
CA ALA A 19 23.03 -10.73 -15.68
C ALA A 19 22.08 -9.55 -15.39
N CYS A 20 22.19 -8.43 -16.09
CA CYS A 20 21.19 -7.37 -16.09
C CYS A 20 20.26 -7.52 -17.29
N LYS A 21 19.52 -8.62 -17.34
CA LYS A 21 18.28 -8.65 -18.11
C LYS A 21 17.31 -7.78 -17.33
N PRO A 22 16.86 -6.61 -17.85
CA PRO A 22 15.72 -5.93 -17.28
C PRO A 22 14.58 -6.92 -17.42
N GLY A 23 14.17 -7.50 -16.30
CA GLY A 23 12.96 -8.31 -16.26
C GLY A 23 11.82 -7.40 -16.66
N ASP A 24 11.35 -7.57 -17.87
CA ASP A 24 10.10 -7.01 -18.35
C ASP A 24 8.96 -7.82 -17.73
N SER A 25 8.88 -7.80 -16.43
CA SER A 25 7.63 -8.00 -15.72
C SER A 25 7.00 -6.61 -15.65
N GLY A 26 6.05 -6.39 -16.54
CA GLY A 26 5.25 -5.17 -16.56
C GLY A 26 4.52 -4.99 -15.23
N ASP A 27 5.25 -4.59 -14.23
CA ASP A 27 4.73 -4.10 -12.97
C ASP A 27 4.22 -2.68 -13.22
N LYS A 28 3.04 -2.62 -13.85
CA LYS A 28 2.30 -1.38 -14.12
C LYS A 28 1.92 -0.63 -12.84
N ASN A 29 2.29 -1.18 -11.67
CA ASN A 29 1.90 -0.70 -10.36
C ASN A 29 2.99 -0.02 -9.53
N LYS A 30 4.22 0.11 -10.01
CA LYS A 30 5.31 0.71 -9.24
C LYS A 30 5.13 2.19 -8.87
N ASN A 31 4.09 2.85 -9.41
CA ASN A 31 3.80 4.27 -9.15
C ASN A 31 2.43 4.51 -8.49
N LYS A 32 1.67 3.45 -8.18
CA LYS A 32 0.45 3.59 -7.39
C LYS A 32 0.82 3.36 -5.94
N GLY A 33 0.86 4.42 -5.15
CA GLY A 33 1.08 4.31 -3.70
C GLY A 33 0.04 3.42 -3.03
N GLU A 34 0.30 3.03 -1.80
CA GLU A 34 -0.59 2.19 -1.01
C GLU A 34 -1.92 2.90 -0.71
N ILE A 35 -3.03 2.19 -0.82
CA ILE A 35 -4.36 2.64 -0.42
C ILE A 35 -4.62 2.14 0.99
N SER A 36 -5.05 3.02 1.89
CA SER A 36 -5.47 2.63 3.23
C SER A 36 -6.99 2.69 3.33
N VAL A 37 -7.62 1.56 3.64
CA VAL A 37 -9.07 1.43 3.78
C VAL A 37 -9.42 1.25 5.25
N LEU A 38 -10.17 2.18 5.80
CA LEU A 38 -10.49 2.22 7.22
C LEU A 38 -11.99 1.99 7.40
N TYR A 39 -12.33 0.95 8.13
CA TYR A 39 -13.70 0.54 8.43
C TYR A 39 -14.04 0.82 9.89
N TYR A 40 -15.32 1.15 10.14
CA TYR A 40 -15.75 1.38 11.51
C TYR A 40 -15.73 0.09 12.36
N SER A 41 -16.01 -1.07 11.78
CA SER A 41 -15.91 -2.37 12.45
C SER A 41 -15.95 -3.52 11.46
N PHE A 42 -15.02 -4.47 11.59
CA PHE A 42 -15.02 -5.71 10.81
C PHE A 42 -16.09 -6.71 11.28
N SER A 43 -16.57 -6.59 12.51
CA SER A 43 -17.58 -7.48 13.06
C SER A 43 -19.00 -7.23 12.52
N ASP A 44 -19.22 -6.10 11.86
CA ASP A 44 -20.48 -5.79 11.21
C ASP A 44 -20.66 -6.62 9.93
N ALA A 45 -21.80 -7.30 9.80
CA ALA A 45 -22.08 -8.20 8.68
C ALA A 45 -22.15 -7.46 7.33
N TYR A 46 -22.71 -6.24 7.32
CA TYR A 46 -22.76 -5.41 6.11
C TYR A 46 -21.36 -4.96 5.71
N ILE A 47 -20.57 -4.47 6.67
CA ILE A 47 -19.19 -4.05 6.42
C ILE A 47 -18.31 -5.21 5.96
N SER A 48 -18.51 -6.40 6.49
CA SER A 48 -17.82 -7.61 6.02
C SER A 48 -18.07 -7.86 4.52
N THR A 49 -19.30 -7.67 4.06
CA THR A 49 -19.66 -7.79 2.63
C THR A 49 -19.01 -6.69 1.79
N VAL A 50 -19.07 -5.43 2.26
CA VAL A 50 -18.46 -4.27 1.59
C VAL A 50 -16.94 -4.46 1.48
N ARG A 51 -16.29 -4.89 2.56
CA ARG A 51 -14.86 -5.15 2.59
C ARG A 51 -14.46 -6.22 1.57
N THR A 52 -15.15 -7.36 1.57
CA THR A 52 -14.87 -8.43 0.59
C THR A 52 -14.98 -7.93 -0.86
N ALA A 53 -15.97 -7.11 -1.17
CA ALA A 53 -16.14 -6.53 -2.49
C ALA A 53 -15.03 -5.51 -2.82
N MET A 54 -14.65 -4.67 -1.86
CA MET A 54 -13.58 -3.67 -2.01
C MET A 54 -12.23 -4.36 -2.24
N ASP A 55 -11.89 -5.35 -1.40
CA ASP A 55 -10.65 -6.13 -1.51
C ASP A 55 -10.53 -6.77 -2.90
N LYS A 56 -11.63 -7.33 -3.40
CA LYS A 56 -11.66 -7.90 -4.74
C LYS A 56 -11.40 -6.84 -5.81
N ILE A 57 -12.06 -5.70 -5.76
CA ILE A 57 -11.87 -4.60 -6.72
C ILE A 57 -10.43 -4.10 -6.71
N LEU A 58 -9.87 -3.88 -5.53
CA LEU A 58 -8.50 -3.38 -5.37
C LEU A 58 -7.47 -4.41 -5.84
N THR A 59 -7.69 -5.69 -5.51
CA THR A 59 -6.83 -6.79 -5.97
C THR A 59 -6.88 -6.95 -7.50
N ASP A 60 -8.07 -6.98 -8.09
CA ASP A 60 -8.26 -7.10 -9.55
C ASP A 60 -7.66 -5.89 -10.29
N GLY A 61 -7.72 -4.70 -9.67
CA GLY A 61 -7.10 -3.48 -10.18
C GLY A 61 -5.58 -3.43 -9.99
N GLY A 62 -4.99 -4.41 -9.31
CA GLY A 62 -3.56 -4.49 -9.02
C GLY A 62 -3.09 -3.39 -8.07
N TYR A 63 -3.92 -2.93 -7.14
CA TYR A 63 -3.56 -1.96 -6.13
C TYR A 63 -2.96 -2.65 -4.90
N THR A 64 -1.98 -2.01 -4.28
CA THR A 64 -1.52 -2.35 -2.93
C THR A 64 -2.41 -1.63 -1.93
N PHE A 65 -2.96 -2.33 -0.96
CA PHE A 65 -3.85 -1.73 0.03
C PHE A 65 -3.71 -2.41 1.40
N ASN A 66 -4.12 -1.69 2.43
CA ASN A 66 -4.25 -2.17 3.80
C ASN A 66 -5.60 -1.81 4.37
N ASP A 67 -6.22 -2.77 5.04
CA ASP A 67 -7.47 -2.61 5.76
C ASP A 67 -7.21 -2.38 7.25
N TYR A 68 -7.99 -1.47 7.83
CA TYR A 68 -7.94 -1.13 9.24
C TYR A 68 -9.33 -1.31 9.87
N ASP A 69 -9.36 -1.95 11.03
CA ASP A 69 -10.56 -2.11 11.85
C ASP A 69 -10.52 -1.13 13.03
N ALA A 70 -11.44 -0.17 13.04
CA ALA A 70 -11.57 0.75 14.17
C ALA A 70 -12.29 0.15 15.37
N ASN A 71 -12.88 -1.05 15.20
CA ASN A 71 -13.62 -1.76 16.24
C ASN A 71 -14.65 -0.88 16.98
N GLY A 72 -15.35 -0.04 16.22
CA GLY A 72 -16.37 0.88 16.75
C GLY A 72 -15.82 2.06 17.54
N ASN A 73 -14.53 2.35 17.48
CA ASN A 73 -13.92 3.42 18.27
C ASN A 73 -13.34 4.52 17.37
N GLN A 74 -13.90 5.74 17.46
CA GLN A 74 -13.47 6.87 16.64
C GLN A 74 -12.04 7.32 16.95
N THR A 75 -11.60 7.24 18.21
CA THR A 75 -10.21 7.58 18.57
C THR A 75 -9.24 6.62 17.89
N THR A 76 -9.51 5.31 17.95
CA THR A 76 -8.72 4.29 17.26
C THR A 76 -8.65 4.57 15.75
N GLN A 77 -9.79 4.92 15.12
CA GLN A 77 -9.82 5.26 13.70
C GLN A 77 -8.95 6.47 13.39
N THR A 78 -9.00 7.51 14.21
CA THR A 78 -8.17 8.70 14.04
C THR A 78 -6.67 8.38 14.11
N GLU A 79 -6.26 7.54 15.06
CA GLU A 79 -4.88 7.06 15.18
C GLU A 79 -4.45 6.21 13.97
N GLN A 80 -5.35 5.39 13.44
CA GLN A 80 -5.11 4.61 12.23
C GLN A 80 -4.93 5.51 10.99
N VAL A 81 -5.71 6.58 10.86
CA VAL A 81 -5.53 7.60 9.81
C VAL A 81 -4.14 8.22 9.90
N GLN A 82 -3.74 8.66 11.10
CA GLN A 82 -2.41 9.23 11.32
C GLN A 82 -1.30 8.24 10.96
N THR A 83 -1.47 6.98 11.33
CA THR A 83 -0.53 5.90 11.00
C THR A 83 -0.43 5.69 9.49
N ALA A 84 -1.55 5.64 8.79
CA ALA A 84 -1.61 5.47 7.33
C ALA A 84 -0.91 6.64 6.61
N LEU A 85 -1.16 7.87 7.05
CA LEU A 85 -0.51 9.07 6.51
C LEU A 85 1.01 9.07 6.78
N ALA A 86 1.43 8.69 7.99
CA ALA A 86 2.84 8.59 8.34
C ALA A 86 3.58 7.53 7.51
N LYS A 87 2.91 6.48 7.09
CA LYS A 87 3.43 5.47 6.15
C LYS A 87 3.49 5.96 4.70
N GLY A 88 2.90 7.11 4.40
CA GLY A 88 2.88 7.67 3.06
C GLY A 88 1.85 7.03 2.13
N CYS A 89 0.67 6.66 2.65
CA CYS A 89 -0.42 6.18 1.80
C CYS A 89 -0.79 7.23 0.75
N SER A 90 -1.17 6.78 -0.43
CA SER A 90 -1.55 7.65 -1.55
C SER A 90 -3.03 8.01 -1.54
N MET A 91 -3.85 7.21 -0.85
CA MET A 91 -5.29 7.38 -0.77
C MET A 91 -5.82 6.83 0.56
N LEU A 92 -6.75 7.54 1.15
CA LEU A 92 -7.56 7.09 2.27
C LEU A 92 -8.99 6.83 1.80
N ILE A 93 -9.53 5.66 2.11
CA ILE A 93 -10.96 5.33 1.98
C ILE A 93 -11.47 5.10 3.39
N VAL A 94 -12.36 5.93 3.87
CA VAL A 94 -12.77 5.91 5.28
C VAL A 94 -14.28 5.75 5.42
N ASN A 95 -14.67 4.70 6.10
CA ASN A 95 -16.01 4.52 6.64
C ASN A 95 -15.98 4.96 8.11
N VAL A 96 -16.46 6.20 8.36
CA VAL A 96 -16.33 6.88 9.66
C VAL A 96 -17.11 6.15 10.75
N VAL A 97 -16.52 6.03 11.95
CA VAL A 97 -17.18 5.41 13.11
C VAL A 97 -18.31 6.29 13.62
N ASP A 98 -18.01 7.55 13.94
CA ASP A 98 -19.01 8.50 14.45
C ASP A 98 -19.67 9.26 13.29
N THR A 99 -20.76 8.71 12.79
CA THR A 99 -21.55 9.32 11.73
C THR A 99 -22.53 10.38 12.25
N GLY A 100 -22.67 10.53 13.55
CA GLY A 100 -23.52 11.52 14.20
C GLY A 100 -22.83 12.87 14.43
N SER A 101 -21.52 12.95 14.17
CA SER A 101 -20.71 14.15 14.37
C SER A 101 -19.99 14.56 13.09
N ASP A 102 -20.26 15.75 12.60
CA ASP A 102 -19.53 16.35 11.48
C ASP A 102 -18.03 16.54 11.85
N ASP A 103 -17.71 16.69 13.13
CA ASP A 103 -16.37 16.91 13.62
C ASP A 103 -15.46 15.70 13.34
N ALA A 104 -15.98 14.48 13.45
CA ALA A 104 -15.20 13.26 13.19
C ALA A 104 -14.71 13.21 11.74
N ALA A 105 -15.60 13.41 10.77
CA ALA A 105 -15.25 13.44 9.36
C ALA A 105 -14.33 14.62 9.03
N GLN A 106 -14.62 15.81 9.59
CA GLN A 106 -13.82 17.01 9.35
C GLN A 106 -12.40 16.89 9.93
N ASN A 107 -12.25 16.23 11.07
CA ASN A 107 -10.94 15.94 11.64
C ASN A 107 -10.08 15.05 10.73
N ILE A 108 -10.66 13.98 10.19
CA ILE A 108 -9.99 13.11 9.22
C ILE A 108 -9.57 13.88 7.97
N ILE A 109 -10.46 14.72 7.43
CA ILE A 109 -10.16 15.57 6.27
C ILE A 109 -9.01 16.53 6.57
N ASN A 110 -8.98 17.12 7.75
CA ASN A 110 -7.93 18.06 8.16
C ASN A 110 -6.57 17.37 8.33
N LEU A 111 -6.56 16.12 8.82
CA LEU A 111 -5.33 15.31 8.92
C LEU A 111 -4.76 14.94 7.54
N ALA A 112 -5.61 14.80 6.54
CA ALA A 112 -5.23 14.37 5.19
C ALA A 112 -4.79 15.52 4.26
N LYS A 113 -4.88 16.78 4.69
CA LYS A 113 -4.44 17.98 3.94
C LYS A 113 -2.96 18.25 4.16
#